data_2495866ef02bec253d0f40a311edd290
#
_entry.id   2495866ef02bec253d0f40a311edd290
#
_cell.length_a   1.000
_cell.length_b   1.000
_cell.length_c   1.000
_cell.angle_alpha   90.00
_cell.angle_beta   90.00
_cell.angle_gamma   90.00
#
_symmetry.space_group_name_H-M   'P 1'
#
loop_
_entity.id
_entity.type
_entity.pdbx_description
1 polymer ?
#
loop_
_entity_poly.entity_id
_entity_poly.type
_entity_poly.pdbx_seq_one_letter_code
_entity_poly.pdbx_strand_id
1 'polypeptide(L)'
;MNTKNKKTVVIKIGTTSLIKEGKLMEPIVVSLAQKIKDLQDSHNFVIVTSGAVSLGAHELEYQSRPTSMKKLQVASSVGQIKLINEYQTIFSKYNLKIAQVLITKNLIDDREQFINTTQALNELLSQNIIPVINENDIVATEELKFGDNDRLSAIVAIIVNASKLLIITNKEGLYDFNPDKNSEAKVIDFIQYNSSQLTNLIPISEHGEGQGGFSTKIMAAQMAGFSGIPTQIISWSEENITKAINGEQVGTLILESENKIRLKKLWIAYGMRPISRVIIDEGAYSAL
;
A
#
# COMPACT_ATOMS: atom_id res chain seq x y z
N MET A 1 -1.25 1.52 30.51
CA MET A 1 -1.81 0.45 29.66
C MET A 1 -0.67 -0.16 28.85
N ASN A 2 -0.58 -1.49 28.83
CA ASN A 2 0.58 -2.21 28.30
C ASN A 2 0.56 -2.18 26.74
N THR A 3 1.30 -1.26 26.12
CA THR A 3 1.37 -1.10 24.65
C THR A 3 2.29 -2.15 23.99
N LYS A 4 2.80 -3.13 24.77
CA LYS A 4 3.96 -3.95 24.39
C LYS A 4 3.70 -5.09 23.40
N ASN A 5 2.46 -5.32 22.90
CA ASN A 5 2.25 -6.51 22.04
C ASN A 5 1.16 -6.36 20.95
N LYS A 6 0.81 -5.13 20.55
CA LYS A 6 -0.16 -4.99 19.45
C LYS A 6 0.50 -5.33 18.11
N LYS A 7 -0.20 -6.13 17.31
CA LYS A 7 0.21 -6.39 15.92
C LYS A 7 -0.09 -5.15 15.06
N THR A 8 0.83 -4.74 14.23
CA THR A 8 0.60 -3.61 13.31
C THR A 8 0.12 -4.12 11.95
N VAL A 9 -1.01 -3.60 11.48
CA VAL A 9 -1.57 -3.89 10.16
C VAL A 9 -1.50 -2.63 9.31
N VAL A 10 -0.90 -2.74 8.13
CA VAL A 10 -0.92 -1.67 7.13
C VAL A 10 -2.03 -1.97 6.13
N ILE A 11 -2.93 -1.00 5.94
CA ILE A 11 -4.08 -1.11 5.03
C ILE A 11 -3.89 -0.12 3.89
N LYS A 12 -3.75 -0.62 2.67
CA LYS A 12 -3.70 0.21 1.47
C LYS A 12 -5.05 0.21 0.77
N ILE A 13 -5.55 1.41 0.44
CA ILE A 13 -6.81 1.58 -0.31
C ILE A 13 -6.52 2.31 -1.61
N GLY A 14 -6.86 1.66 -2.73
CA GLY A 14 -6.68 2.22 -4.08
C GLY A 14 -7.70 3.29 -4.43
N THR A 15 -7.34 4.20 -5.34
CA THR A 15 -8.22 5.29 -5.80
C THR A 15 -9.55 4.77 -6.34
N THR A 16 -9.54 3.71 -7.14
CA THR A 16 -10.75 3.14 -7.75
C THR A 16 -11.73 2.55 -6.75
N SER A 17 -11.25 2.12 -5.58
CA SER A 17 -12.11 1.68 -4.47
C SER A 17 -12.59 2.86 -3.63
N LEU A 18 -11.76 3.89 -3.45
CA LEU A 18 -12.00 4.97 -2.50
C LEU A 18 -12.77 6.15 -3.10
N ILE A 19 -12.59 6.43 -4.39
CA ILE A 19 -13.17 7.60 -5.07
C ILE A 19 -14.09 7.16 -6.20
N LYS A 20 -15.31 7.68 -6.19
CA LYS A 20 -16.28 7.52 -7.27
C LYS A 20 -16.82 8.88 -7.67
N GLU A 21 -16.81 9.21 -8.97
CA GLU A 21 -17.30 10.47 -9.50
C GLU A 21 -16.74 11.72 -8.77
N GLY A 22 -15.44 11.71 -8.45
CA GLY A 22 -14.77 12.79 -7.75
C GLY A 22 -15.16 12.97 -6.27
N LYS A 23 -15.85 12.01 -5.67
CA LYS A 23 -16.25 12.01 -4.26
C LYS A 23 -15.71 10.82 -3.52
N LEU A 24 -15.44 11.00 -2.23
CA LEU A 24 -15.05 9.91 -1.37
C LEU A 24 -16.22 8.92 -1.19
N MET A 25 -15.90 7.64 -1.26
CA MET A 25 -16.83 6.57 -0.90
C MET A 25 -16.92 6.46 0.62
N GLU A 26 -17.72 7.35 1.23
CA GLU A 26 -17.88 7.45 2.68
C GLU A 26 -18.13 6.08 3.37
N PRO A 27 -18.99 5.18 2.84
CA PRO A 27 -19.24 3.87 3.46
C PRO A 27 -17.97 3.07 3.70
N ILE A 28 -16.97 3.16 2.78
CA ILE A 28 -15.69 2.47 2.90
C ILE A 28 -14.91 2.97 4.12
N VAL A 29 -14.81 4.29 4.25
CA VAL A 29 -14.03 4.90 5.33
C VAL A 29 -14.75 4.75 6.68
N VAL A 30 -16.09 4.80 6.69
CA VAL A 30 -16.92 4.54 7.87
C VAL A 30 -16.70 3.12 8.40
N SER A 31 -16.83 2.12 7.52
CA SER A 31 -16.62 0.75 7.89
C SER A 31 -15.18 0.47 8.33
N LEU A 32 -14.20 1.07 7.67
CA LEU A 32 -12.81 0.98 8.11
C LEU A 32 -12.62 1.56 9.51
N ALA A 33 -13.19 2.74 9.79
CA ALA A 33 -13.12 3.36 11.11
C ALA A 33 -13.78 2.48 12.18
N GLN A 34 -14.95 1.90 11.88
CA GLN A 34 -15.62 0.95 12.77
C GLN A 34 -14.73 -0.25 13.10
N LYS A 35 -14.16 -0.91 12.08
CA LYS A 35 -13.30 -2.08 12.28
C LYS A 35 -12.02 -1.76 13.04
N ILE A 36 -11.41 -0.63 12.76
CA ILE A 36 -10.25 -0.15 13.53
C ILE A 36 -10.64 0.08 14.99
N LYS A 37 -11.81 0.68 15.24
CA LYS A 37 -12.32 0.87 16.60
C LYS A 37 -12.50 -0.45 17.34
N ASP A 38 -13.09 -1.45 16.69
CA ASP A 38 -13.34 -2.76 17.28
C ASP A 38 -12.04 -3.52 17.63
N LEU A 39 -10.97 -3.30 16.86
CA LEU A 39 -9.71 -4.04 16.95
C LEU A 39 -8.55 -3.24 17.56
N GLN A 40 -8.73 -1.98 17.91
CA GLN A 40 -7.65 -1.09 18.37
C GLN A 40 -6.96 -1.55 19.66
N ASP A 41 -7.59 -2.41 20.47
CA ASP A 41 -6.99 -2.92 21.70
C ASP A 41 -5.93 -4.00 21.43
N SER A 42 -6.06 -4.73 20.31
CA SER A 42 -5.16 -5.83 19.92
C SER A 42 -4.24 -5.46 18.75
N HIS A 43 -4.60 -4.44 17.97
CA HIS A 43 -3.87 -4.05 16.76
C HIS A 43 -3.58 -2.55 16.70
N ASN A 44 -2.46 -2.21 16.09
CA ASN A 44 -2.17 -0.88 15.56
C ASN A 44 -2.48 -0.87 14.06
N PHE A 45 -2.94 0.26 13.55
CA PHE A 45 -3.30 0.42 12.15
C PHE A 45 -2.55 1.59 11.52
N VAL A 46 -2.12 1.39 10.28
CA VAL A 46 -1.59 2.42 9.40
C VAL A 46 -2.38 2.37 8.11
N ILE A 47 -2.88 3.50 7.65
CA ILE A 47 -3.64 3.60 6.40
C ILE A 47 -2.74 4.23 5.34
N VAL A 48 -2.58 3.55 4.20
CA VAL A 48 -1.98 4.13 3.01
C VAL A 48 -3.09 4.41 2.01
N THR A 49 -3.41 5.68 1.86
CA THR A 49 -4.56 6.14 1.06
C THR A 49 -4.13 6.61 -0.32
N SER A 50 -5.10 6.80 -1.18
CA SER A 50 -4.96 7.39 -2.52
C SER A 50 -6.15 8.31 -2.78
N GLY A 51 -6.18 8.95 -3.95
CA GLY A 51 -7.35 9.67 -4.42
C GLY A 51 -7.27 11.19 -4.34
N ALA A 52 -6.20 11.77 -3.78
CA ALA A 52 -6.03 13.22 -3.69
C ALA A 52 -6.13 13.89 -5.06
N VAL A 53 -5.45 13.37 -6.09
CA VAL A 53 -5.54 13.90 -7.46
C VAL A 53 -6.97 13.87 -7.99
N SER A 54 -7.72 12.80 -7.74
CA SER A 54 -9.11 12.68 -8.24
C SER A 54 -10.06 13.64 -7.54
N LEU A 55 -9.93 13.79 -6.21
CA LEU A 55 -10.72 14.76 -5.43
C LEU A 55 -10.39 16.19 -5.85
N GLY A 56 -9.11 16.52 -6.02
CA GLY A 56 -8.70 17.87 -6.42
C GLY A 56 -9.03 18.19 -7.86
N ALA A 57 -8.96 17.24 -8.78
CA ALA A 57 -9.40 17.44 -10.15
C ALA A 57 -10.89 17.75 -10.23
N HIS A 58 -11.70 17.09 -9.40
CA HIS A 58 -13.14 17.40 -9.29
C HIS A 58 -13.37 18.78 -8.68
N GLU A 59 -12.67 19.14 -7.59
CA GLU A 59 -12.78 20.43 -6.92
C GLU A 59 -12.37 21.61 -7.84
N LEU A 60 -11.39 21.36 -8.71
CA LEU A 60 -10.92 22.31 -9.72
C LEU A 60 -11.74 22.27 -11.02
N GLU A 61 -12.84 21.51 -11.04
CA GLU A 61 -13.75 21.37 -12.19
C GLU A 61 -13.02 20.92 -13.49
N TYR A 62 -11.95 20.13 -13.35
CA TYR A 62 -11.28 19.58 -14.52
C TYR A 62 -12.18 18.57 -15.23
N GLN A 63 -12.38 18.73 -16.54
CA GLN A 63 -13.25 17.87 -17.36
C GLN A 63 -12.76 16.41 -17.43
N SER A 64 -11.47 16.19 -17.20
CA SER A 64 -10.85 14.87 -17.15
C SER A 64 -9.65 14.87 -16.20
N ARG A 65 -9.15 13.68 -15.86
CA ARG A 65 -7.93 13.56 -15.07
C ARG A 65 -6.78 14.27 -15.79
N PRO A 66 -6.05 15.19 -15.13
CA PRO A 66 -4.92 15.88 -15.74
C PRO A 66 -3.81 14.88 -16.10
N THR A 67 -3.11 15.17 -17.20
CA THR A 67 -1.98 14.37 -17.68
C THR A 67 -0.63 15.07 -17.45
N SER A 68 -0.62 16.42 -17.39
CA SER A 68 0.62 17.16 -17.14
C SER A 68 0.99 17.13 -15.66
N MET A 69 2.29 16.98 -15.36
CA MET A 69 2.83 16.93 -14.01
C MET A 69 2.36 18.12 -13.16
N LYS A 70 2.47 19.36 -13.68
CA LYS A 70 2.06 20.57 -12.96
C LYS A 70 0.58 20.53 -12.54
N LYS A 71 -0.30 20.11 -13.44
CA LYS A 71 -1.73 19.99 -13.13
C LYS A 71 -2.03 18.86 -12.15
N LEU A 72 -1.28 17.75 -12.20
CA LEU A 72 -1.38 16.65 -11.25
C LEU A 72 -0.97 17.11 -9.84
N GLN A 73 0.13 17.84 -9.72
CA GLN A 73 0.61 18.42 -8.46
C GLN A 73 -0.40 19.41 -7.88
N VAL A 74 -0.95 20.30 -8.69
CA VAL A 74 -2.00 21.24 -8.26
C VAL A 74 -3.24 20.48 -7.77
N ALA A 75 -3.74 19.53 -8.56
CA ALA A 75 -4.91 18.72 -8.19
C ALA A 75 -4.65 17.92 -6.89
N SER A 76 -3.48 17.30 -6.76
CA SER A 76 -3.15 16.58 -5.54
C SER A 76 -3.12 17.50 -4.32
N SER A 77 -2.53 18.69 -4.44
CA SER A 77 -2.44 19.65 -3.33
C SER A 77 -3.83 20.10 -2.84
N VAL A 78 -4.74 20.40 -3.76
CA VAL A 78 -6.13 20.78 -3.41
C VAL A 78 -6.90 19.60 -2.84
N GLY A 79 -6.79 18.43 -3.48
CA GLY A 79 -7.53 17.25 -3.07
C GLY A 79 -7.01 16.60 -1.79
N GLN A 80 -5.74 16.78 -1.44
CA GLN A 80 -5.16 16.25 -0.20
C GLN A 80 -5.83 16.86 1.05
N ILE A 81 -6.13 18.15 1.02
CA ILE A 81 -6.84 18.82 2.11
C ILE A 81 -8.23 18.19 2.29
N LYS A 82 -8.97 18.01 1.20
CA LYS A 82 -10.29 17.40 1.22
C LYS A 82 -10.23 15.96 1.72
N LEU A 83 -9.32 15.18 1.19
CA LEU A 83 -9.13 13.77 1.57
C LEU A 83 -8.92 13.62 3.08
N ILE A 84 -7.98 14.38 3.66
CA ILE A 84 -7.67 14.24 5.08
C ILE A 84 -8.79 14.77 5.97
N ASN A 85 -9.51 15.82 5.56
CA ASN A 85 -10.66 16.33 6.29
C ASN A 85 -11.81 15.31 6.34
N GLU A 86 -12.07 14.60 5.26
CA GLU A 86 -13.07 13.51 5.22
C GLU A 86 -12.68 12.38 6.19
N TYR A 87 -11.43 11.93 6.14
CA TYR A 87 -10.93 10.95 7.12
C TYR A 87 -11.08 11.46 8.56
N GLN A 88 -10.65 12.69 8.84
CA GLN A 88 -10.75 13.29 10.16
C GLN A 88 -12.21 13.35 10.66
N THR A 89 -13.13 13.78 9.80
CA THR A 89 -14.55 13.89 10.13
C THR A 89 -15.15 12.53 10.47
N ILE A 90 -14.82 11.49 9.70
CA ILE A 90 -15.36 10.14 9.91
C ILE A 90 -14.74 9.52 11.17
N PHE A 91 -13.41 9.52 11.27
CA PHE A 91 -12.70 8.85 12.37
C PHE A 91 -13.00 9.47 13.74
N SER A 92 -13.23 10.80 13.79
CA SER A 92 -13.61 11.48 15.03
C SER A 92 -14.94 11.00 15.61
N LYS A 93 -15.90 10.58 14.77
CA LYS A 93 -17.18 9.99 15.21
C LYS A 93 -16.98 8.69 16.02
N TYR A 94 -15.85 8.00 15.81
CA TYR A 94 -15.47 6.77 16.53
C TYR A 94 -14.45 7.03 17.64
N ASN A 95 -14.18 8.29 18.00
CA ASN A 95 -13.13 8.67 18.95
C ASN A 95 -11.74 8.15 18.57
N LEU A 96 -11.45 8.05 17.26
CA LEU A 96 -10.16 7.69 16.73
C LEU A 96 -9.39 8.95 16.32
N LYS A 97 -8.11 9.00 16.71
CA LYS A 97 -7.19 10.09 16.33
C LYS A 97 -6.40 9.66 15.09
N ILE A 98 -6.34 10.53 14.10
CA ILE A 98 -5.51 10.31 12.92
C ILE A 98 -4.39 11.36 12.83
N ALA A 99 -3.33 11.04 12.12
CA ALA A 99 -2.28 11.98 11.74
C ALA A 99 -2.02 11.88 10.23
N GLN A 100 -2.01 13.01 9.55
CA GLN A 100 -1.55 13.05 8.16
C GLN A 100 -0.04 12.86 8.09
N VAL A 101 0.41 11.97 7.21
CA VAL A 101 1.83 11.77 6.91
C VAL A 101 2.01 11.78 5.40
N LEU A 102 2.84 12.69 4.89
CA LEU A 102 3.18 12.75 3.48
C LEU A 102 4.64 12.37 3.29
N ILE A 103 4.87 11.32 2.53
CA ILE A 103 6.22 10.79 2.24
C ILE A 103 6.38 10.52 0.75
N THR A 104 7.61 10.42 0.30
CA THR A 104 7.93 10.05 -1.08
C THR A 104 8.39 8.61 -1.15
N LYS A 105 8.25 7.98 -2.31
CA LYS A 105 8.76 6.62 -2.57
C LYS A 105 10.29 6.53 -2.47
N ASN A 106 10.99 7.66 -2.60
CA ASN A 106 12.45 7.76 -2.46
C ASN A 106 12.92 7.79 -0.99
N LEU A 107 12.00 7.71 -0.04
CA LEU A 107 12.31 7.66 1.40
C LEU A 107 13.38 6.61 1.73
N ILE A 108 13.37 5.46 1.04
CA ILE A 108 14.36 4.39 1.26
C ILE A 108 15.75 4.72 0.66
N ASP A 109 15.88 5.73 -0.19
CA ASP A 109 17.15 6.14 -0.78
C ASP A 109 17.96 7.03 0.19
N ASP A 110 17.28 7.65 1.17
CA ASP A 110 17.87 8.52 2.19
C ASP A 110 17.77 7.89 3.58
N ARG A 111 18.91 7.48 4.12
CA ARG A 111 18.97 6.81 5.42
C ARG A 111 18.46 7.67 6.57
N GLU A 112 18.73 8.98 6.56
CA GLU A 112 18.30 9.86 7.63
C GLU A 112 16.79 10.06 7.61
N GLN A 113 16.21 10.32 6.45
CA GLN A 113 14.76 10.40 6.26
C GLN A 113 14.08 9.09 6.66
N PHE A 114 14.66 7.93 6.30
CA PHE A 114 14.15 6.61 6.67
C PHE A 114 14.10 6.43 8.20
N ILE A 115 15.18 6.76 8.91
CA ILE A 115 15.25 6.64 10.37
C ILE A 115 14.24 7.59 11.04
N ASN A 116 14.21 8.87 10.63
CA ASN A 116 13.32 9.88 11.19
C ASN A 116 11.84 9.49 10.97
N THR A 117 11.48 9.02 9.77
CA THR A 117 10.13 8.54 9.48
C THR A 117 9.76 7.32 10.32
N THR A 118 10.70 6.38 10.48
CA THR A 118 10.50 5.19 11.33
C THR A 118 10.21 5.59 12.77
N GLN A 119 10.96 6.52 13.33
CA GLN A 119 10.77 7.00 14.70
C GLN A 119 9.42 7.71 14.85
N ALA A 120 9.09 8.61 13.92
CA ALA A 120 7.83 9.35 13.95
C ALA A 120 6.60 8.44 13.85
N LEU A 121 6.61 7.46 12.93
CA LEU A 121 5.50 6.51 12.78
C LEU A 121 5.34 5.64 14.03
N ASN A 122 6.43 5.13 14.59
CA ASN A 122 6.38 4.33 15.81
C ASN A 122 5.87 5.15 17.00
N GLU A 123 6.24 6.43 17.10
CA GLU A 123 5.75 7.32 18.15
C GLU A 123 4.23 7.58 18.00
N LEU A 124 3.73 7.83 16.79
CA LEU A 124 2.28 7.95 16.54
C LEU A 124 1.53 6.68 16.97
N LEU A 125 2.03 5.51 16.61
CA LEU A 125 1.42 4.22 16.97
C LEU A 125 1.45 3.98 18.49
N SER A 126 2.53 4.38 19.17
CA SER A 126 2.64 4.27 20.64
C SER A 126 1.58 5.10 21.37
N GLN A 127 1.16 6.22 20.77
CA GLN A 127 0.11 7.09 21.26
C GLN A 127 -1.30 6.71 20.80
N ASN A 128 -1.47 5.55 20.14
CA ASN A 128 -2.72 5.10 19.49
C ASN A 128 -3.27 6.12 18.48
N ILE A 129 -2.39 6.83 17.79
CA ILE A 129 -2.73 7.71 16.67
C ILE A 129 -2.55 6.92 15.38
N ILE A 130 -3.54 6.96 14.49
CA ILE A 130 -3.55 6.23 13.24
C ILE A 130 -2.89 7.10 12.16
N PRO A 131 -1.71 6.74 11.63
CA PRO A 131 -1.13 7.45 10.49
C PRO A 131 -1.99 7.21 9.24
N VAL A 132 -2.41 8.29 8.58
CA VAL A 132 -3.01 8.28 7.24
C VAL A 132 -1.96 8.82 6.29
N ILE A 133 -1.36 7.91 5.54
CA ILE A 133 -0.19 8.16 4.70
C ILE A 133 -0.62 8.31 3.25
N ASN A 134 -0.09 9.30 2.57
CA ASN A 134 -0.16 9.44 1.13
C ASN A 134 1.20 9.87 0.57
N GLU A 135 1.36 9.76 -0.75
CA GLU A 135 2.55 10.31 -1.42
C GLU A 135 2.55 11.84 -1.33
N ASN A 136 3.73 12.41 -1.16
CA ASN A 136 3.93 13.85 -1.29
C ASN A 136 4.10 14.21 -2.77
N ASP A 137 2.97 14.28 -3.46
CA ASP A 137 2.93 14.50 -4.92
C ASP A 137 3.55 15.83 -5.36
N ILE A 138 3.62 16.85 -4.47
CA ILE A 138 4.17 18.17 -4.83
C ILE A 138 5.66 18.12 -5.16
N VAL A 139 6.39 17.19 -4.55
CA VAL A 139 7.82 17.00 -4.78
C VAL A 139 8.11 15.79 -5.67
N ALA A 140 7.08 15.13 -6.18
CA ALA A 140 7.24 14.01 -7.11
C ALA A 140 7.84 14.48 -8.43
N THR A 141 8.77 13.68 -8.98
CA THR A 141 9.40 13.94 -10.28
C THR A 141 8.67 13.19 -11.40
N GLU A 142 8.92 13.58 -12.68
CA GLU A 142 8.30 12.94 -13.85
C GLU A 142 8.59 11.42 -13.96
N GLU A 143 9.68 10.97 -13.35
CA GLU A 143 10.03 9.55 -13.28
C GLU A 143 9.14 8.75 -12.32
N LEU A 144 8.44 9.45 -11.40
CA LEU A 144 7.54 8.87 -10.42
C LEU A 144 6.11 8.98 -10.93
N LYS A 145 5.54 7.87 -11.34
CA LYS A 145 4.14 7.84 -11.82
C LYS A 145 3.17 8.11 -10.68
N PHE A 146 2.30 9.09 -10.89
CA PHE A 146 1.25 9.47 -9.94
C PHE A 146 0.25 8.33 -9.71
N GLY A 147 -0.10 8.12 -8.45
CA GLY A 147 -1.28 7.33 -8.08
C GLY A 147 -1.03 5.87 -7.77
N ASP A 148 0.22 5.42 -7.71
CA ASP A 148 0.55 4.07 -7.26
C ASP A 148 1.16 4.08 -5.85
N ASN A 149 0.30 3.88 -4.87
CA ASN A 149 0.70 3.75 -3.47
C ASN A 149 0.89 2.27 -3.03
N ASP A 150 0.89 1.32 -3.97
CA ASP A 150 1.15 -0.09 -3.63
C ASP A 150 2.59 -0.23 -3.11
N ARG A 151 3.59 0.26 -3.86
CA ARG A 151 4.99 0.27 -3.41
C ARG A 151 5.18 1.05 -2.11
N LEU A 152 4.54 2.22 -1.99
CA LEU A 152 4.57 3.02 -0.77
C LEU A 152 4.05 2.22 0.42
N SER A 153 2.97 1.46 0.26
CA SER A 153 2.40 0.63 1.33
C SER A 153 3.34 -0.49 1.78
N ALA A 154 4.09 -1.09 0.87
CA ALA A 154 5.12 -2.08 1.22
C ALA A 154 6.27 -1.44 2.00
N ILE A 155 6.76 -0.25 1.57
CA ILE A 155 7.77 0.52 2.29
C ILE A 155 7.30 0.84 3.72
N VAL A 156 6.08 1.34 3.85
CA VAL A 156 5.47 1.64 5.15
C VAL A 156 5.36 0.40 6.02
N ALA A 157 4.89 -0.73 5.45
CA ALA A 157 4.79 -1.99 6.17
C ALA A 157 6.15 -2.45 6.73
N ILE A 158 7.22 -2.28 5.96
CA ILE A 158 8.60 -2.57 6.37
C ILE A 158 9.04 -1.62 7.51
N ILE A 159 8.81 -0.32 7.37
CA ILE A 159 9.20 0.71 8.34
C ILE A 159 8.58 0.45 9.71
N VAL A 160 7.28 0.14 9.75
CA VAL A 160 6.56 -0.11 11.00
C VAL A 160 6.64 -1.57 11.47
N ASN A 161 7.45 -2.41 10.80
CA ASN A 161 7.55 -3.84 11.07
C ASN A 161 6.16 -4.50 11.18
N ALA A 162 5.33 -4.28 10.15
CA ALA A 162 3.97 -4.74 10.14
C ALA A 162 3.86 -6.27 10.24
N SER A 163 2.82 -6.75 10.88
CA SER A 163 2.47 -8.18 10.91
C SER A 163 1.74 -8.63 9.65
N LYS A 164 1.16 -7.66 8.90
CA LYS A 164 0.43 -7.91 7.65
C LYS A 164 0.33 -6.61 6.84
N LEU A 165 0.42 -6.75 5.51
CA LEU A 165 0.00 -5.75 4.55
C LEU A 165 -1.34 -6.19 3.93
N LEU A 166 -2.36 -5.35 4.02
CA LEU A 166 -3.66 -5.57 3.40
C LEU A 166 -3.85 -4.58 2.26
N ILE A 167 -4.03 -5.08 1.03
CA ILE A 167 -4.27 -4.27 -0.16
C ILE A 167 -5.73 -4.43 -0.57
N ILE A 168 -6.50 -3.36 -0.44
CA ILE A 168 -7.90 -3.30 -0.84
C ILE A 168 -8.00 -2.83 -2.28
N THR A 169 -8.68 -3.61 -3.11
CA THR A 169 -8.87 -3.39 -4.55
C THR A 169 -10.33 -3.60 -4.95
N ASN A 170 -10.67 -3.33 -6.20
CA ASN A 170 -11.99 -3.59 -6.77
C ASN A 170 -12.16 -5.01 -7.34
N LYS A 171 -11.10 -5.85 -7.27
CA LYS A 171 -11.14 -7.27 -7.69
C LYS A 171 -11.05 -8.15 -6.44
N GLU A 172 -11.57 -9.36 -6.51
CA GLU A 172 -11.60 -10.28 -5.36
C GLU A 172 -10.22 -10.71 -4.86
N GLY A 173 -9.21 -10.70 -5.73
CA GLY A 173 -7.82 -11.09 -5.43
C GLY A 173 -6.98 -11.06 -6.68
N LEU A 174 -5.91 -11.86 -6.69
CA LEU A 174 -5.13 -12.19 -7.89
C LEU A 174 -5.82 -13.34 -8.61
N TYR A 175 -5.88 -13.28 -9.95
CA TYR A 175 -6.44 -14.31 -10.78
C TYR A 175 -5.33 -15.05 -11.55
N ASP A 176 -5.56 -16.31 -11.83
CA ASP A 176 -4.67 -17.15 -12.65
C ASP A 176 -4.56 -16.66 -14.10
N PHE A 177 -5.63 -16.04 -14.60
CA PHE A 177 -5.73 -15.38 -15.91
C PHE A 177 -6.41 -14.02 -15.77
N ASN A 178 -6.30 -13.17 -16.80
CA ASN A 178 -7.01 -11.88 -16.80
C ASN A 178 -8.53 -12.11 -16.83
N PRO A 179 -9.29 -11.76 -15.77
CA PRO A 179 -10.74 -12.02 -15.69
C PRO A 179 -11.57 -11.20 -16.70
N ASP A 180 -11.02 -10.10 -17.21
CA ASP A 180 -11.71 -9.29 -18.24
C ASP A 180 -11.59 -9.93 -19.64
N LYS A 181 -10.69 -10.92 -19.81
CA LYS A 181 -10.45 -11.65 -21.06
C LYS A 181 -10.83 -13.12 -21.00
N ASN A 182 -10.92 -13.69 -19.82
CA ASN A 182 -11.23 -15.08 -19.59
C ASN A 182 -12.26 -15.22 -18.46
N SER A 183 -13.48 -15.61 -18.79
CA SER A 183 -14.57 -15.80 -17.83
C SER A 183 -14.37 -16.99 -16.88
N GLU A 184 -13.42 -17.88 -17.18
CA GLU A 184 -13.07 -19.03 -16.34
C GLU A 184 -11.92 -18.73 -15.37
N ALA A 185 -11.40 -17.49 -15.38
CA ALA A 185 -10.34 -17.06 -14.48
C ALA A 185 -10.75 -17.24 -13.01
N LYS A 186 -9.89 -17.88 -12.24
CA LYS A 186 -10.12 -18.17 -10.82
C LYS A 186 -9.21 -17.34 -9.94
N VAL A 187 -9.72 -16.94 -8.78
CA VAL A 187 -8.90 -16.28 -7.75
C VAL A 187 -7.92 -17.30 -7.19
N ILE A 188 -6.68 -16.88 -7.04
CA ILE A 188 -5.61 -17.66 -6.40
C ILE A 188 -5.74 -17.47 -4.89
N ASP A 189 -5.98 -18.54 -4.14
CA ASP A 189 -6.15 -18.45 -2.68
C ASP A 189 -4.86 -18.04 -1.98
N PHE A 190 -3.73 -18.70 -2.31
CA PHE A 190 -2.42 -18.38 -1.75
C PHE A 190 -1.28 -18.66 -2.73
N ILE A 191 -0.19 -17.92 -2.60
CA ILE A 191 0.98 -18.04 -3.44
C ILE A 191 2.22 -17.54 -2.69
N GLN A 192 3.38 -18.14 -2.92
CA GLN A 192 4.65 -17.69 -2.34
C GLN A 192 5.12 -16.39 -3.01
N TYR A 193 5.67 -15.46 -2.23
CA TYR A 193 6.15 -14.15 -2.72
C TYR A 193 7.21 -14.26 -3.82
N ASN A 194 8.02 -15.33 -3.82
CA ASN A 194 9.10 -15.58 -4.78
C ASN A 194 8.72 -16.61 -5.85
N SER A 195 7.45 -16.99 -5.93
CA SER A 195 7.00 -17.96 -6.95
C SER A 195 7.15 -17.40 -8.36
N SER A 196 7.67 -18.23 -9.27
CA SER A 196 7.70 -17.92 -10.70
C SER A 196 6.29 -17.71 -11.27
N GLN A 197 5.29 -18.42 -10.74
CA GLN A 197 3.88 -18.21 -11.10
C GLN A 197 3.45 -16.76 -10.82
N LEU A 198 3.82 -16.20 -9.65
CA LEU A 198 3.50 -14.82 -9.29
C LEU A 198 4.12 -13.82 -10.26
N THR A 199 5.37 -14.05 -10.66
CA THR A 199 6.08 -13.23 -11.64
C THR A 199 5.45 -13.34 -13.04
N ASN A 200 4.99 -14.52 -13.43
CA ASN A 200 4.37 -14.78 -14.73
C ASN A 200 2.97 -14.17 -14.84
N LEU A 201 2.32 -13.80 -13.73
CA LEU A 201 1.06 -13.06 -13.74
C LEU A 201 1.24 -11.60 -14.18
N ILE A 202 2.47 -11.08 -14.19
CA ILE A 202 2.76 -9.72 -14.67
C ILE A 202 2.79 -9.73 -16.21
N PRO A 203 1.85 -9.08 -16.90
CA PRO A 203 1.87 -9.03 -18.36
C PRO A 203 3.13 -8.35 -18.88
N ILE A 204 3.74 -8.88 -19.93
CA ILE A 204 4.94 -8.31 -20.57
C ILE A 204 4.71 -6.87 -21.03
N SER A 205 3.46 -6.52 -21.41
CA SER A 205 3.05 -5.18 -21.82
C SER A 205 2.97 -4.16 -20.66
N GLU A 206 2.92 -4.61 -19.40
CA GLU A 206 2.83 -3.75 -18.22
C GLU A 206 4.19 -3.45 -17.58
N HIS A 207 5.28 -4.03 -18.09
CA HIS A 207 6.64 -3.77 -17.58
C HIS A 207 7.13 -2.34 -17.81
N GLY A 208 6.37 -1.51 -18.54
CA GLY A 208 6.75 -0.15 -18.90
C GLY A 208 5.89 0.98 -18.34
N GLU A 209 4.60 0.79 -18.11
CA GLU A 209 3.70 1.93 -17.84
C GLU A 209 2.47 1.58 -17.02
N GLY A 210 2.60 1.51 -15.69
CA GLY A 210 1.48 1.21 -14.80
C GLY A 210 0.79 2.43 -14.21
N GLN A 211 -0.48 2.57 -14.46
CA GLN A 211 -1.40 3.28 -13.57
C GLN A 211 -1.91 2.24 -12.57
N GLY A 212 -1.29 2.13 -11.36
CA GLY A 212 -1.81 1.35 -10.24
C GLY A 212 -2.40 -0.04 -10.59
N GLY A 213 -1.79 -0.76 -11.49
CA GLY A 213 -2.30 -2.00 -12.07
C GLY A 213 -2.03 -3.23 -11.20
N PHE A 214 -2.23 -4.38 -11.80
CA PHE A 214 -2.00 -5.68 -11.18
C PHE A 214 -0.52 -5.91 -10.84
N SER A 215 0.38 -5.48 -11.73
CA SER A 215 1.82 -5.58 -11.57
C SER A 215 2.37 -4.86 -10.35
N THR A 216 1.86 -3.66 -10.04
CA THR A 216 2.33 -2.88 -8.89
C THR A 216 1.97 -3.54 -7.56
N LYS A 217 0.81 -4.21 -7.49
CA LYS A 217 0.39 -4.98 -6.31
C LYS A 217 1.26 -6.20 -6.10
N ILE A 218 1.60 -6.91 -7.18
CA ILE A 218 2.53 -8.05 -7.14
C ILE A 218 3.90 -7.59 -6.65
N MET A 219 4.46 -6.52 -7.21
CA MET A 219 5.76 -6.00 -6.80
C MET A 219 5.77 -5.56 -5.32
N ALA A 220 4.69 -4.90 -4.87
CA ALA A 220 4.54 -4.52 -3.46
C ALA A 220 4.47 -5.76 -2.55
N ALA A 221 3.72 -6.77 -2.94
CA ALA A 221 3.60 -8.02 -2.20
C ALA A 221 4.92 -8.82 -2.17
N GLN A 222 5.67 -8.83 -3.27
CA GLN A 222 7.02 -9.44 -3.31
C GLN A 222 7.99 -8.71 -2.38
N MET A 223 7.95 -7.37 -2.37
CA MET A 223 8.79 -6.56 -1.48
C MET A 223 8.44 -6.80 0.00
N ALA A 224 7.16 -6.82 0.35
CA ALA A 224 6.68 -7.13 1.69
C ALA A 224 7.04 -8.58 2.09
N GLY A 225 6.76 -9.55 1.21
CA GLY A 225 7.04 -10.96 1.42
C GLY A 225 8.52 -11.27 1.62
N PHE A 226 9.41 -10.65 0.84
CA PHE A 226 10.86 -10.71 1.04
C PHE A 226 11.27 -10.19 2.41
N SER A 227 10.51 -9.24 2.95
CA SER A 227 10.75 -8.64 4.27
C SER A 227 10.14 -9.42 5.43
N GLY A 228 9.54 -10.57 5.16
CA GLY A 228 8.85 -11.40 6.17
C GLY A 228 7.48 -10.84 6.58
N ILE A 229 6.80 -10.14 5.66
CA ILE A 229 5.47 -9.56 5.88
C ILE A 229 4.49 -10.17 4.87
N PRO A 230 3.51 -10.97 5.32
CA PRO A 230 2.49 -11.50 4.43
C PRO A 230 1.62 -10.39 3.88
N THR A 231 1.25 -10.50 2.60
CA THR A 231 0.36 -9.56 1.94
C THR A 231 -0.94 -10.24 1.56
N GLN A 232 -2.07 -9.63 1.90
CA GLN A 232 -3.38 -10.11 1.49
C GLN A 232 -4.05 -9.08 0.57
N ILE A 233 -4.47 -9.54 -0.61
CA ILE A 233 -5.17 -8.72 -1.62
C ILE A 233 -6.63 -9.13 -1.62
N ILE A 234 -7.53 -8.19 -1.33
CA ILE A 234 -8.96 -8.44 -1.19
C ILE A 234 -9.80 -7.40 -1.90
N SER A 235 -11.02 -7.76 -2.28
CA SER A 235 -12.04 -6.79 -2.61
C SER A 235 -12.57 -6.10 -1.36
N TRP A 236 -13.05 -4.88 -1.56
CA TRP A 236 -13.72 -4.16 -0.49
C TRP A 236 -15.01 -4.88 -0.04
N SER A 237 -15.08 -5.24 1.23
CA SER A 237 -16.30 -5.46 2.00
C SER A 237 -15.94 -5.46 3.50
N GLU A 238 -16.91 -5.20 4.37
CA GLU A 238 -16.70 -5.27 5.82
C GLU A 238 -16.29 -6.67 6.28
N GLU A 239 -16.93 -7.68 5.69
CA GLU A 239 -16.65 -9.09 5.96
C GLU A 239 -15.22 -9.44 5.55
N ASN A 240 -14.80 -9.08 4.35
CA ASN A 240 -13.46 -9.39 3.83
C ASN A 240 -12.36 -8.73 4.68
N ILE A 241 -12.54 -7.47 5.10
CA ILE A 241 -11.57 -6.80 5.98
C ILE A 241 -11.47 -7.53 7.31
N THR A 242 -12.62 -7.90 7.90
CA THR A 242 -12.65 -8.62 9.18
C THR A 242 -11.95 -9.96 9.07
N LYS A 243 -12.30 -10.76 8.06
CA LYS A 243 -11.65 -12.06 7.77
C LYS A 243 -10.15 -11.91 7.59
N ALA A 244 -9.72 -10.96 6.77
CA ALA A 244 -8.30 -10.74 6.50
C ALA A 244 -7.51 -10.35 7.75
N ILE A 245 -8.05 -9.48 8.62
CA ILE A 245 -7.38 -9.08 9.86
C ILE A 245 -7.31 -10.24 10.85
N ASN A 246 -8.38 -11.05 10.94
CA ASN A 246 -8.43 -12.24 11.80
C ASN A 246 -7.54 -13.40 11.28
N GLY A 247 -6.97 -13.29 10.09
CA GLY A 247 -6.14 -14.33 9.48
C GLY A 247 -6.93 -15.41 8.76
N GLU A 248 -8.21 -15.16 8.49
CA GLU A 248 -9.05 -16.05 7.70
C GLU A 248 -8.76 -15.91 6.20
N GLN A 249 -9.00 -16.98 5.45
CA GLN A 249 -8.80 -16.99 4.01
C GLN A 249 -9.88 -16.14 3.32
N VAL A 250 -9.43 -15.12 2.60
CA VAL A 250 -10.26 -14.28 1.72
C VAL A 250 -9.36 -13.62 0.70
N GLY A 251 -9.78 -13.54 -0.56
CA GLY A 251 -8.95 -13.03 -1.65
C GLY A 251 -7.68 -13.85 -1.84
N THR A 252 -6.57 -13.20 -2.11
CA THR A 252 -5.27 -13.87 -2.30
C THR A 252 -4.32 -13.55 -1.16
N LEU A 253 -3.79 -14.56 -0.50
CA LEU A 253 -2.72 -14.45 0.47
C LEU A 253 -1.38 -14.72 -0.21
N ILE A 254 -0.50 -13.71 -0.26
CA ILE A 254 0.89 -13.86 -0.68
C ILE A 254 1.72 -14.12 0.58
N LEU A 255 2.27 -15.33 0.65
CA LEU A 255 3.06 -15.81 1.78
C LEU A 255 4.44 -15.17 1.76
N GLU A 256 4.93 -14.88 2.96
CA GLU A 256 6.21 -14.25 3.20
C GLU A 256 7.37 -15.24 3.26
N SER A 257 8.59 -14.69 3.29
CA SER A 257 9.82 -15.43 3.60
C SER A 257 9.80 -15.89 5.07
N GLU A 258 10.18 -17.14 5.30
CA GLU A 258 10.40 -17.67 6.66
C GLU A 258 11.55 -16.94 7.37
N ASN A 259 12.52 -16.45 6.60
CA ASN A 259 13.66 -15.73 7.10
C ASN A 259 13.42 -14.22 7.11
N LYS A 260 13.17 -13.65 8.29
CA LYS A 260 13.07 -12.18 8.43
C LYS A 260 14.42 -11.54 8.10
N ILE A 261 14.43 -10.75 7.05
CA ILE A 261 15.62 -10.01 6.63
C ILE A 261 15.73 -8.72 7.45
N ARG A 262 16.92 -8.43 7.95
CA ARG A 262 17.16 -7.20 8.71
C ARG A 262 16.95 -5.97 7.84
N LEU A 263 16.35 -4.92 8.40
CA LEU A 263 16.09 -3.61 7.75
C LEU A 263 17.26 -3.09 6.90
N LYS A 264 18.51 -3.27 7.37
CA LYS A 264 19.70 -2.88 6.62
C LYS A 264 19.84 -3.61 5.27
N LYS A 265 19.53 -4.90 5.24
CA LYS A 265 19.58 -5.71 3.99
C LYS A 265 18.43 -5.30 3.04
N LEU A 266 17.29 -4.97 3.59
CA LEU A 266 16.15 -4.47 2.82
C LEU A 266 16.45 -3.13 2.16
N TRP A 267 17.10 -2.23 2.91
CA TRP A 267 17.57 -0.96 2.36
C TRP A 267 18.55 -1.17 1.19
N ILE A 268 19.47 -2.12 1.29
CA ILE A 268 20.40 -2.46 0.20
C ILE A 268 19.65 -3.05 -1.01
N ALA A 269 18.67 -3.93 -0.78
CA ALA A 269 17.94 -4.62 -1.85
C ALA A 269 17.00 -3.70 -2.63
N TYR A 270 16.37 -2.74 -1.97
CA TYR A 270 15.28 -1.93 -2.56
C TYR A 270 15.56 -0.42 -2.58
N GLY A 271 16.52 0.07 -1.78
CA GLY A 271 16.87 1.49 -1.68
C GLY A 271 17.98 1.89 -2.64
N MET A 272 18.77 0.96 -3.15
CA MET A 272 19.87 1.28 -4.06
C MET A 272 19.43 1.07 -5.52
N ARG A 273 19.55 2.11 -6.35
CA ARG A 273 19.42 1.93 -7.82
C ARG A 273 20.62 1.13 -8.30
N PRO A 274 20.44 -0.02 -8.98
CA PRO A 274 21.58 -0.75 -9.51
C PRO A 274 22.31 0.09 -10.57
N ILE A 275 23.60 0.32 -10.36
CA ILE A 275 24.46 1.07 -11.28
C ILE A 275 24.93 0.16 -12.43
N SER A 276 25.04 -1.16 -12.16
CA SER A 276 25.39 -2.15 -13.15
C SER A 276 24.81 -3.53 -12.80
N ARG A 277 24.89 -4.45 -13.75
CA ARG A 277 24.42 -5.84 -13.58
C ARG A 277 25.61 -6.78 -13.69
N VAL A 278 25.77 -7.66 -12.70
CA VAL A 278 26.74 -8.74 -12.74
C VAL A 278 25.99 -10.04 -13.06
N ILE A 279 26.39 -10.72 -14.10
CA ILE A 279 25.88 -12.04 -14.47
C ILE A 279 26.78 -13.07 -13.77
N ILE A 280 26.22 -13.89 -12.92
CA ILE A 280 26.92 -14.96 -12.23
C ILE A 280 26.52 -16.30 -12.82
N ASP A 281 27.44 -17.26 -12.83
CA ASP A 281 27.16 -18.63 -13.22
C ASP A 281 26.49 -19.42 -12.09
N GLU A 282 26.10 -20.66 -12.38
CA GLU A 282 25.41 -21.55 -11.45
C GLU A 282 26.27 -21.91 -10.23
N GLY A 283 27.59 -21.99 -10.39
CA GLY A 283 28.52 -22.24 -9.30
C GLY A 283 28.59 -21.06 -8.31
N ALA A 284 28.70 -19.86 -8.83
CA ALA A 284 28.69 -18.64 -8.00
C ALA A 284 27.35 -18.43 -7.32
N TYR A 285 26.21 -18.74 -8.00
CA TYR A 285 24.88 -18.71 -7.39
C TYR A 285 24.74 -19.68 -6.21
N SER A 286 25.29 -20.88 -6.35
CA SER A 286 25.24 -21.91 -5.29
C SER A 286 26.14 -21.60 -4.09
N ALA A 287 27.14 -20.72 -4.28
CA ALA A 287 28.07 -20.30 -3.22
C ALA A 287 27.60 -19.09 -2.41
N LEU A 288 26.59 -18.36 -2.90
CA LEU A 288 25.99 -17.19 -2.24
C LEU A 288 24.81 -17.58 -1.34
#